data_b11c85f3fa5d970d4ae8aea0fba4350a
#
_entry.id   b11c85f3fa5d970d4ae8aea0fba4350a
#
_cell.length_a   1.000
_cell.length_b   1.000
_cell.length_c   1.000
_cell.angle_alpha   90.00
_cell.angle_beta   90.00
_cell.angle_gamma   90.00
#
_symmetry.space_group_name_H-M   'P 1'
#
loop_
_entity.id
_entity.type
_entity.pdbx_description
1 polymer ?
#
loop_
_entity_poly.entity_id
_entity_poly.type
_entity_poly.pdbx_seq_one_letter_code
_entity_poly.pdbx_strand_id
1 'polypeptide(L)'
;PNPTIDNVKHGVETFKKSGADYLIAIGGGSSMDTSKAIGIIIANPEFEDVRSLEGTAPTKNPCVPIIAVPTTAGTAAEVTINYVITDVERKRKFVCVDPHDMPIIAVVDPDMMSSMPKGLTASTGMDALTHAIEGYTTKAAWEMTDMFHLKAIELISKSLRGAVANTKEGREGMALGQYIAGMGFSNVGLGIAHSMAHTLGAVYDTPHGVA
;
A
#
# COMPACT_ATOMS: atom_id res chain seq x y z
N PRO A 1 -3.65 -3.47 -12.48
CA PRO A 1 -2.65 -4.53 -12.63
C PRO A 1 -1.73 -4.53 -11.43
N ASN A 2 -1.30 -5.74 -11.01
CA ASN A 2 -0.34 -5.87 -9.91
C ASN A 2 1.03 -5.35 -10.34
N PRO A 3 1.84 -4.74 -9.45
CA PRO A 3 3.20 -4.34 -9.77
C PRO A 3 4.06 -5.58 -10.05
N THR A 4 4.71 -5.62 -11.20
CA THR A 4 5.57 -6.73 -11.60
C THR A 4 7.04 -6.35 -11.51
N ILE A 5 7.91 -7.36 -11.47
CA ILE A 5 9.37 -7.16 -11.54
C ILE A 5 9.76 -6.35 -12.77
N ASP A 6 9.12 -6.61 -13.91
CA ASP A 6 9.41 -5.89 -15.17
C ASP A 6 8.99 -4.42 -15.10
N ASN A 7 7.87 -4.11 -14.43
CA ASN A 7 7.47 -2.72 -14.19
C ASN A 7 8.53 -1.97 -13.39
N VAL A 8 9.06 -2.60 -12.34
CA VAL A 8 10.12 -2.02 -11.50
C VAL A 8 11.39 -1.78 -12.31
N LYS A 9 11.87 -2.79 -13.06
CA LYS A 9 13.06 -2.66 -13.92
C LYS A 9 12.92 -1.51 -14.91
N HIS A 10 11.80 -1.46 -15.64
CA HIS A 10 11.50 -0.40 -16.59
C HIS A 10 11.49 0.98 -15.92
N GLY A 11 10.89 1.07 -14.72
CA GLY A 11 10.84 2.31 -13.93
C GLY A 11 12.23 2.78 -13.50
N VAL A 12 13.09 1.87 -13.03
CA VAL A 12 14.48 2.17 -12.67
C VAL A 12 15.27 2.71 -13.88
N GLU A 13 15.15 2.05 -15.03
CA GLU A 13 15.80 2.53 -16.27
C GLU A 13 15.29 3.91 -16.68
N THR A 14 13.98 4.12 -16.63
CA THR A 14 13.35 5.39 -16.97
C THR A 14 13.81 6.50 -16.04
N PHE A 15 13.84 6.23 -14.73
CA PHE A 15 14.33 7.19 -13.74
C PHE A 15 15.78 7.59 -14.01
N LYS A 16 16.68 6.61 -14.22
CA LYS A 16 18.10 6.87 -14.54
C LYS A 16 18.27 7.70 -15.81
N LYS A 17 17.44 7.48 -16.85
CA LYS A 17 17.50 8.22 -18.12
C LYS A 17 16.93 9.63 -18.02
N SER A 18 15.96 9.86 -17.16
CA SER A 18 15.26 11.16 -17.04
C SER A 18 16.08 12.23 -16.32
N GLY A 19 17.05 11.83 -15.48
CA GLY A 19 17.76 12.75 -14.59
C GLY A 19 16.89 13.28 -13.44
N ALA A 20 15.75 12.62 -13.16
CA ALA A 20 14.87 12.97 -12.05
C ALA A 20 15.57 12.72 -10.70
N ASP A 21 15.20 13.48 -9.69
CA ASP A 21 15.72 13.39 -8.32
C ASP A 21 14.62 13.05 -7.29
N TYR A 22 13.36 12.94 -7.73
CA TYR A 22 12.21 12.50 -6.91
C TYR A 22 11.17 11.76 -7.78
N LEU A 23 10.19 11.14 -7.11
CA LEU A 23 9.08 10.44 -7.74
C LEU A 23 7.74 11.04 -7.28
N ILE A 24 6.78 11.16 -8.20
CA ILE A 24 5.38 11.42 -7.86
C ILE A 24 4.60 10.14 -8.17
N ALA A 25 4.10 9.49 -7.13
CA ALA A 25 3.30 8.28 -7.24
C ALA A 25 1.81 8.64 -7.20
N ILE A 26 1.15 8.63 -8.36
CA ILE A 26 -0.30 8.89 -8.46
C ILE A 26 -1.00 7.58 -8.82
N GLY A 27 -1.93 7.13 -7.98
CA GLY A 27 -2.70 5.91 -8.24
C GLY A 27 -3.06 5.14 -6.98
N GLY A 28 -3.38 3.86 -7.12
CA GLY A 28 -3.62 2.96 -6.01
C GLY A 28 -2.34 2.31 -5.48
N GLY A 29 -2.46 1.31 -4.61
CA GLY A 29 -1.34 0.61 -4.00
C GLY A 29 -0.28 0.14 -4.99
N SER A 30 -0.68 -0.37 -6.16
CA SER A 30 0.27 -0.82 -7.20
C SER A 30 1.22 0.27 -7.70
N SER A 31 0.73 1.52 -7.84
CA SER A 31 1.57 2.66 -8.22
C SER A 31 2.54 3.03 -7.11
N MET A 32 2.06 3.02 -5.87
CA MET A 32 2.89 3.29 -4.69
C MET A 32 3.98 2.24 -4.53
N ASP A 33 3.62 0.95 -4.56
CA ASP A 33 4.53 -0.18 -4.41
C ASP A 33 5.62 -0.19 -5.49
N THR A 34 5.24 0.09 -6.74
CA THR A 34 6.20 0.23 -7.84
C THR A 34 7.17 1.39 -7.58
N SER A 35 6.66 2.54 -7.14
CA SER A 35 7.49 3.72 -6.87
C SER A 35 8.46 3.50 -5.70
N LYS A 36 8.02 2.83 -4.65
CA LYS A 36 8.87 2.44 -3.51
C LYS A 36 10.01 1.53 -3.96
N ALA A 37 9.69 0.47 -4.72
CA ALA A 37 10.70 -0.44 -5.26
C ALA A 37 11.72 0.29 -6.15
N ILE A 38 11.27 1.17 -7.05
CA ILE A 38 12.15 2.00 -7.89
C ILE A 38 13.05 2.86 -7.01
N GLY A 39 12.46 3.59 -6.06
CA GLY A 39 13.19 4.53 -5.22
C GLY A 39 14.26 3.86 -4.35
N ILE A 40 13.96 2.67 -3.79
CA ILE A 40 14.93 1.88 -3.02
C ILE A 40 16.07 1.40 -3.90
N ILE A 41 15.81 0.84 -5.08
CA ILE A 41 16.84 0.32 -6.00
C ILE A 41 17.75 1.46 -6.51
N ILE A 42 17.19 2.62 -6.81
CA ILE A 42 18.00 3.79 -7.23
C ILE A 42 18.98 4.22 -6.14
N ALA A 43 18.54 4.22 -4.89
CA ALA A 43 19.38 4.63 -3.75
C ALA A 43 20.31 3.51 -3.25
N ASN A 44 19.99 2.24 -3.55
CA ASN A 44 20.73 1.05 -3.12
C ASN A 44 20.92 0.09 -4.32
N PRO A 45 21.81 0.41 -5.27
CA PRO A 45 21.97 -0.31 -6.54
C PRO A 45 22.43 -1.77 -6.39
N GLU A 46 22.95 -2.15 -5.24
CA GLU A 46 23.28 -3.54 -4.92
C GLU A 46 22.05 -4.44 -4.89
N PHE A 47 20.84 -3.88 -4.77
CA PHE A 47 19.55 -4.57 -4.81
C PHE A 47 18.84 -4.43 -6.17
N GLU A 48 19.57 -4.33 -7.28
CA GLU A 48 18.99 -4.17 -8.63
C GLU A 48 17.98 -5.27 -8.98
N ASP A 49 18.22 -6.52 -8.56
CA ASP A 49 17.18 -7.55 -8.57
C ASP A 49 16.21 -7.33 -7.40
N VAL A 50 15.02 -6.85 -7.71
CA VAL A 50 13.98 -6.56 -6.70
C VAL A 50 13.62 -7.78 -5.83
N ARG A 51 13.89 -9.00 -6.28
CA ARG A 51 13.71 -10.22 -5.47
C ARG A 51 14.60 -10.22 -4.23
N SER A 52 15.76 -9.57 -4.29
CA SER A 52 16.66 -9.45 -3.15
C SER A 52 16.15 -8.54 -2.03
N LEU A 53 15.08 -7.80 -2.29
CA LEU A 53 14.40 -6.95 -1.32
C LEU A 53 13.28 -7.67 -0.56
N GLU A 54 13.00 -8.94 -0.85
CA GLU A 54 11.96 -9.72 -0.16
C GLU A 54 12.20 -9.78 1.35
N GLY A 55 11.16 -9.58 2.13
CA GLY A 55 11.25 -9.48 3.58
C GLY A 55 11.87 -8.16 4.01
N THR A 56 12.77 -8.18 4.97
CA THR A 56 13.51 -7.01 5.45
C THR A 56 14.94 -7.07 4.92
N ALA A 57 15.21 -6.36 3.83
CA ALA A 57 16.53 -6.28 3.25
C ALA A 57 17.41 -5.24 4.01
N PRO A 58 18.74 -5.46 4.09
CA PRO A 58 19.65 -4.55 4.80
C PRO A 58 20.04 -3.36 3.91
N THR A 59 19.05 -2.59 3.45
CA THR A 59 19.27 -1.34 2.72
C THR A 59 19.96 -0.32 3.62
N LYS A 60 20.77 0.55 3.03
CA LYS A 60 21.57 1.53 3.79
C LYS A 60 21.10 2.96 3.58
N ASN A 61 20.54 3.23 2.41
CA ASN A 61 20.17 4.57 2.00
C ASN A 61 18.65 4.69 1.92
N PRO A 62 18.06 5.80 2.39
CA PRO A 62 16.67 6.13 2.12
C PRO A 62 16.38 6.13 0.62
N CYS A 63 15.19 5.74 0.23
CA CYS A 63 14.77 5.84 -1.18
C CYS A 63 14.82 7.29 -1.66
N VAL A 64 14.84 7.48 -2.97
CA VAL A 64 14.63 8.83 -3.53
C VAL A 64 13.30 9.39 -3.04
N PRO A 65 13.18 10.71 -2.83
CA PRO A 65 11.96 11.31 -2.28
C PRO A 65 10.70 10.90 -3.08
N ILE A 66 9.65 10.46 -2.40
CA ILE A 66 8.37 10.08 -3.01
C ILE A 66 7.28 11.02 -2.49
N ILE A 67 6.54 11.64 -3.42
CA ILE A 67 5.27 12.31 -3.15
C ILE A 67 4.16 11.37 -3.57
N ALA A 68 3.36 10.91 -2.62
CA ALA A 68 2.31 9.92 -2.86
C ALA A 68 0.93 10.59 -2.90
N VAL A 69 0.18 10.32 -3.98
CA VAL A 69 -1.19 10.82 -4.21
C VAL A 69 -2.12 9.62 -4.45
N PRO A 70 -2.70 9.02 -3.39
CA PRO A 70 -3.54 7.84 -3.54
C PRO A 70 -4.86 8.17 -4.25
N THR A 71 -5.26 7.29 -5.17
CA THR A 71 -6.56 7.34 -5.85
C THR A 71 -7.49 6.21 -5.41
N THR A 72 -7.08 5.44 -4.40
CA THR A 72 -7.89 4.39 -3.76
C THR A 72 -7.86 4.56 -2.25
N ALA A 73 -8.95 4.19 -1.59
CA ALA A 73 -9.04 4.17 -0.14
C ALA A 73 -9.04 2.72 0.36
N GLY A 74 -7.86 2.17 0.60
CA GLY A 74 -7.71 0.76 0.99
C GLY A 74 -6.33 0.43 1.54
N THR A 75 -5.32 0.43 0.70
CA THR A 75 -3.99 -0.12 0.99
C THR A 75 -3.16 0.70 1.97
N ALA A 76 -3.42 2.01 2.07
CA ALA A 76 -2.60 2.96 2.83
C ALA A 76 -1.11 2.94 2.45
N ALA A 77 -0.77 2.56 1.21
CA ALA A 77 0.62 2.43 0.79
C ALA A 77 1.40 3.75 0.83
N GLU A 78 0.69 4.89 0.87
CA GLU A 78 1.25 6.24 1.03
C GLU A 78 1.80 6.52 2.44
N VAL A 79 1.53 5.65 3.42
CA VAL A 79 1.93 5.85 4.83
C VAL A 79 2.53 4.58 5.47
N THR A 80 2.83 3.56 4.67
CA THR A 80 3.35 2.28 5.16
C THR A 80 4.78 2.03 4.69
N ILE A 81 5.48 1.16 5.42
CA ILE A 81 6.85 0.69 5.10
C ILE A 81 6.85 -0.58 4.24
N ASN A 82 5.70 -1.01 3.75
CA ASN A 82 5.55 -2.24 2.99
C ASN A 82 5.30 -1.91 1.51
N TYR A 83 5.77 -2.80 0.64
CA TYR A 83 5.37 -2.86 -0.76
C TYR A 83 5.35 -4.31 -1.24
N VAL A 84 4.49 -4.61 -2.20
CA VAL A 84 4.24 -5.97 -2.69
C VAL A 84 4.51 -6.05 -4.18
N ILE A 85 5.41 -6.93 -4.57
CA ILE A 85 5.79 -7.15 -5.97
C ILE A 85 5.36 -8.54 -6.43
N THR A 86 4.92 -8.63 -7.67
CA THR A 86 4.51 -9.88 -8.31
C THR A 86 5.67 -10.44 -9.14
N ASP A 87 6.11 -11.63 -8.78
CA ASP A 87 6.99 -12.47 -9.59
C ASP A 87 6.12 -13.35 -10.50
N VAL A 88 5.94 -12.90 -11.73
CA VAL A 88 5.08 -13.58 -12.71
C VAL A 88 5.67 -14.95 -13.09
N GLU A 89 7.01 -15.05 -13.17
CA GLU A 89 7.69 -16.31 -13.52
C GLU A 89 7.46 -17.39 -12.46
N ARG A 90 7.55 -17.00 -11.17
CA ARG A 90 7.36 -17.90 -10.04
C ARG A 90 5.91 -17.98 -9.54
N LYS A 91 4.99 -17.26 -10.20
CA LYS A 91 3.56 -17.19 -9.84
C LYS A 91 3.33 -16.90 -8.35
N ARG A 92 4.08 -15.94 -7.82
CA ARG A 92 3.98 -15.54 -6.41
C ARG A 92 4.04 -14.03 -6.24
N LYS A 93 3.44 -13.56 -5.16
CA LYS A 93 3.64 -12.20 -4.63
C LYS A 93 4.62 -12.30 -3.46
N PHE A 94 5.49 -11.32 -3.34
CA PHE A 94 6.37 -11.21 -2.19
C PHE A 94 6.29 -9.80 -1.61
N VAL A 95 6.40 -9.76 -0.29
CA VAL A 95 6.33 -8.52 0.49
C VAL A 95 7.75 -8.07 0.80
N CYS A 96 8.01 -6.80 0.57
CA CYS A 96 9.21 -6.10 1.01
C CYS A 96 8.82 -5.16 2.14
N VAL A 97 9.67 -5.06 3.14
CA VAL A 97 9.47 -4.22 4.33
C VAL A 97 10.74 -3.40 4.55
N ASP A 98 10.64 -2.09 4.41
CA ASP A 98 11.79 -1.20 4.54
C ASP A 98 11.38 0.18 5.08
N PRO A 99 11.81 0.58 6.28
CA PRO A 99 11.55 1.93 6.79
C PRO A 99 12.06 3.05 5.89
N HIS A 100 13.02 2.76 5.00
CA HIS A 100 13.57 3.72 4.06
C HIS A 100 12.67 4.03 2.87
N ASP A 101 11.58 3.26 2.65
CA ASP A 101 10.71 3.42 1.48
C ASP A 101 9.52 4.36 1.69
N MET A 102 9.31 4.84 2.91
CA MET A 102 8.16 5.69 3.22
C MET A 102 8.16 6.97 2.38
N PRO A 103 7.02 7.29 1.72
CA PRO A 103 6.86 8.58 1.06
C PRO A 103 7.08 9.74 2.04
N ILE A 104 7.76 10.79 1.58
CA ILE A 104 8.01 11.98 2.40
C ILE A 104 6.79 12.90 2.50
N ILE A 105 5.87 12.80 1.53
CA ILE A 105 4.60 13.52 1.50
C ILE A 105 3.50 12.56 1.02
N ALA A 106 2.38 12.54 1.76
CA ALA A 106 1.15 11.89 1.32
C ALA A 106 0.07 12.97 1.12
N VAL A 107 -0.44 13.07 -0.11
CA VAL A 107 -1.55 13.98 -0.46
C VAL A 107 -2.83 13.15 -0.52
N VAL A 108 -3.53 13.05 0.61
CA VAL A 108 -4.74 12.24 0.76
C VAL A 108 -5.96 13.11 0.46
N ASP A 109 -6.30 13.20 -0.82
CA ASP A 109 -7.43 14.00 -1.31
C ASP A 109 -8.60 13.07 -1.68
N PRO A 110 -9.76 13.18 -0.99
CA PRO A 110 -10.94 12.37 -1.29
C PRO A 110 -11.47 12.54 -2.73
N ASP A 111 -11.26 13.69 -3.35
CA ASP A 111 -11.69 13.95 -4.73
C ASP A 111 -10.91 13.07 -5.72
N MET A 112 -9.65 12.79 -5.45
CA MET A 112 -8.83 11.86 -6.25
C MET A 112 -9.34 10.41 -6.20
N MET A 113 -10.14 10.07 -5.19
CA MET A 113 -10.74 8.75 -4.99
C MET A 113 -12.19 8.66 -5.49
N SER A 114 -12.81 9.79 -5.87
CA SER A 114 -14.23 9.88 -6.21
C SER A 114 -14.62 9.14 -7.49
N SER A 115 -13.67 8.89 -8.38
CA SER A 115 -13.88 8.15 -9.64
C SER A 115 -13.85 6.63 -9.49
N MET A 116 -13.54 6.10 -8.30
CA MET A 116 -13.53 4.64 -8.07
C MET A 116 -14.93 4.03 -8.32
N PRO A 117 -15.02 2.95 -9.14
CA PRO A 117 -16.26 2.20 -9.29
C PRO A 117 -16.74 1.62 -7.94
N LYS A 118 -18.06 1.45 -7.79
CA LYS A 118 -18.69 0.93 -6.56
C LYS A 118 -18.06 -0.38 -6.06
N GLY A 119 -17.82 -1.33 -6.96
CA GLY A 119 -17.21 -2.61 -6.60
C GLY A 119 -15.79 -2.47 -6.07
N LEU A 120 -14.98 -1.61 -6.70
CA LEU A 120 -13.62 -1.32 -6.23
C LEU A 120 -13.66 -0.58 -4.89
N THR A 121 -14.54 0.41 -4.74
CA THR A 121 -14.72 1.13 -3.47
C THR A 121 -15.08 0.18 -2.33
N ALA A 122 -16.01 -0.76 -2.58
CA ALA A 122 -16.42 -1.74 -1.57
C ALA A 122 -15.26 -2.68 -1.19
N SER A 123 -14.58 -3.25 -2.18
CA SER A 123 -13.49 -4.21 -1.94
C SER A 123 -12.28 -3.55 -1.26
N THR A 124 -11.84 -2.38 -1.73
CA THR A 124 -10.72 -1.68 -1.09
C THR A 124 -11.08 -1.14 0.30
N GLY A 125 -12.34 -0.76 0.51
CA GLY A 125 -12.80 -0.34 1.83
C GLY A 125 -12.90 -1.49 2.84
N MET A 126 -13.27 -2.70 2.39
CA MET A 126 -13.19 -3.91 3.23
C MET A 126 -11.75 -4.29 3.53
N ASP A 127 -10.85 -4.14 2.58
CA ASP A 127 -9.41 -4.28 2.78
C ASP A 127 -8.89 -3.36 3.90
N ALA A 128 -9.24 -2.07 3.83
CA ALA A 128 -8.90 -1.11 4.89
C ALA A 128 -9.46 -1.49 6.26
N LEU A 129 -10.69 -2.02 6.30
CA LEU A 129 -11.29 -2.51 7.55
C LEU A 129 -10.53 -3.73 8.09
N THR A 130 -10.16 -4.65 7.21
CA THR A 130 -9.37 -5.84 7.56
C THR A 130 -7.99 -5.45 8.08
N HIS A 131 -7.32 -4.46 7.44
CA HIS A 131 -6.08 -3.88 7.95
C HIS A 131 -6.21 -3.41 9.41
N ALA A 132 -7.27 -2.64 9.69
CA ALA A 132 -7.50 -2.11 11.03
C ALA A 132 -7.80 -3.22 12.05
N ILE A 133 -8.60 -4.23 11.69
CA ILE A 133 -8.95 -5.35 12.57
C ILE A 133 -7.71 -6.23 12.82
N GLU A 134 -6.98 -6.61 11.78
CA GLU A 134 -5.79 -7.45 11.92
C GLU A 134 -4.67 -6.74 12.68
N GLY A 135 -4.45 -5.46 12.39
CA GLY A 135 -3.49 -4.65 13.13
C GLY A 135 -3.84 -4.52 14.62
N TYR A 136 -5.13 -4.46 14.97
CA TYR A 136 -5.59 -4.46 16.36
C TYR A 136 -5.40 -5.82 17.06
N THR A 137 -5.55 -6.92 16.32
CA THR A 137 -5.52 -8.27 16.88
C THR A 137 -4.17 -8.98 16.76
N THR A 138 -3.20 -8.40 16.05
CA THR A 138 -1.86 -8.98 15.92
C THR A 138 -1.12 -9.06 17.25
N LYS A 139 -0.19 -10.01 17.39
CA LYS A 139 0.61 -10.18 18.61
C LYS A 139 1.49 -8.98 18.97
N ALA A 140 1.83 -8.15 17.97
CA ALA A 140 2.65 -6.97 18.16
C ALA A 140 1.83 -5.71 18.53
N ALA A 141 0.49 -5.81 18.58
CA ALA A 141 -0.39 -4.70 18.96
C ALA A 141 -0.09 -4.19 20.37
N TRP A 142 -0.22 -2.89 20.56
CA TRP A 142 -0.01 -2.19 21.83
C TRP A 142 -0.82 -0.89 21.85
N GLU A 143 -0.89 -0.24 23.00
CA GLU A 143 -1.82 0.87 23.27
C GLU A 143 -1.77 2.00 22.22
N MET A 144 -0.58 2.34 21.73
CA MET A 144 -0.43 3.41 20.73
C MET A 144 -1.07 3.00 19.39
N THR A 145 -0.80 1.78 18.93
CA THR A 145 -1.35 1.29 17.65
C THR A 145 -2.82 0.97 17.75
N ASP A 146 -3.30 0.55 18.94
CA ASP A 146 -4.70 0.29 19.20
C ASP A 146 -5.57 1.55 19.03
N MET A 147 -5.06 2.72 19.43
CA MET A 147 -5.75 4.00 19.20
C MET A 147 -6.00 4.24 17.70
N PHE A 148 -5.00 3.99 16.84
CA PHE A 148 -5.16 4.15 15.40
C PHE A 148 -6.16 3.14 14.84
N HIS A 149 -6.03 1.87 15.21
CA HIS A 149 -6.88 0.81 14.69
C HIS A 149 -8.34 0.99 15.10
N LEU A 150 -8.62 1.29 16.36
CA LEU A 150 -9.99 1.54 16.85
C LEU A 150 -10.61 2.76 16.16
N LYS A 151 -9.83 3.84 15.97
CA LYS A 151 -10.31 5.01 15.24
C LYS A 151 -10.56 4.72 13.76
N ALA A 152 -9.70 3.93 13.13
CA ALA A 152 -9.89 3.51 11.75
C ALA A 152 -11.14 2.65 11.58
N ILE A 153 -11.37 1.66 12.46
CA ILE A 153 -12.58 0.83 12.47
C ILE A 153 -13.83 1.71 12.60
N GLU A 154 -13.83 2.67 13.51
CA GLU A 154 -14.95 3.60 13.69
C GLU A 154 -15.25 4.38 12.41
N LEU A 155 -14.24 5.00 11.81
CA LEU A 155 -14.39 5.83 10.61
C LEU A 155 -14.84 5.00 9.42
N ILE A 156 -14.18 3.89 9.15
CA ILE A 156 -14.47 3.02 8.00
C ILE A 156 -15.88 2.45 8.11
N SER A 157 -16.28 1.94 9.29
CA SER A 157 -17.61 1.36 9.50
C SER A 157 -18.73 2.36 9.28
N LYS A 158 -18.54 3.64 9.62
CA LYS A 158 -19.50 4.72 9.38
C LYS A 158 -19.53 5.20 7.93
N SER A 159 -18.39 5.15 7.23
CA SER A 159 -18.20 5.84 5.95
C SER A 159 -18.30 4.94 4.73
N LEU A 160 -18.00 3.64 4.85
CA LEU A 160 -17.88 2.71 3.70
C LEU A 160 -19.14 2.69 2.83
N ARG A 161 -20.33 2.58 3.42
CA ARG A 161 -21.58 2.57 2.65
C ARG A 161 -21.81 3.88 1.91
N GLY A 162 -21.51 5.02 2.54
CA GLY A 162 -21.54 6.33 1.90
C GLY A 162 -20.54 6.48 0.76
N ALA A 163 -19.32 5.97 0.94
CA ALA A 163 -18.30 5.97 -0.11
C ALA A 163 -18.73 5.11 -1.32
N VAL A 164 -19.33 3.93 -1.09
CA VAL A 164 -19.89 3.09 -2.16
C VAL A 164 -21.06 3.79 -2.89
N ALA A 165 -21.85 4.59 -2.17
CA ALA A 165 -22.87 5.44 -2.75
C ALA A 165 -22.29 6.73 -3.40
N ASN A 166 -20.98 6.95 -3.29
CA ASN A 166 -20.23 8.09 -3.79
C ASN A 166 -20.64 9.43 -3.13
N THR A 167 -20.98 9.42 -1.85
CA THR A 167 -21.20 10.65 -1.09
C THR A 167 -19.88 11.28 -0.69
N LYS A 168 -19.85 12.61 -0.58
CA LYS A 168 -18.66 13.36 -0.19
C LYS A 168 -18.15 12.92 1.20
N GLU A 169 -19.03 12.89 2.17
CA GLU A 169 -18.73 12.50 3.55
C GLU A 169 -18.22 11.06 3.64
N GLY A 170 -18.78 10.15 2.81
CA GLY A 170 -18.32 8.77 2.72
C GLY A 170 -16.89 8.69 2.17
N ARG A 171 -16.58 9.45 1.10
CA ARG A 171 -15.22 9.49 0.53
C ARG A 171 -14.22 10.10 1.51
N GLU A 172 -14.55 11.21 2.15
CA GLU A 172 -13.70 11.85 3.17
C GLU A 172 -13.40 10.90 4.33
N GLY A 173 -14.45 10.25 4.86
CA GLY A 173 -14.27 9.32 5.97
C GLY A 173 -13.47 8.07 5.61
N MET A 174 -13.61 7.54 4.38
CA MET A 174 -12.81 6.42 3.89
C MET A 174 -11.35 6.81 3.65
N ALA A 175 -11.10 7.98 3.05
CA ALA A 175 -9.75 8.49 2.83
C ALA A 175 -8.98 8.61 4.15
N LEU A 176 -9.61 9.22 5.16
CA LEU A 176 -9.00 9.36 6.49
C LEU A 176 -8.90 8.01 7.22
N GLY A 177 -9.94 7.19 7.16
CA GLY A 177 -9.99 5.91 7.88
C GLY A 177 -8.91 4.93 7.43
N GLN A 178 -8.72 4.78 6.11
CA GLN A 178 -7.67 3.91 5.57
C GLN A 178 -6.27 4.42 5.92
N TYR A 179 -6.05 5.73 5.87
CA TYR A 179 -4.77 6.35 6.22
C TYR A 179 -4.41 6.09 7.69
N ILE A 180 -5.37 6.28 8.61
CA ILE A 180 -5.18 5.98 10.04
C ILE A 180 -4.92 4.48 10.25
N ALA A 181 -5.62 3.59 9.54
CA ALA A 181 -5.32 2.15 9.59
C ALA A 181 -3.85 1.87 9.20
N GLY A 182 -3.35 2.53 8.14
CA GLY A 182 -1.96 2.43 7.70
C GLY A 182 -0.97 2.86 8.76
N MET A 183 -1.23 3.98 9.44
CA MET A 183 -0.41 4.45 10.57
C MET A 183 -0.31 3.40 11.69
N GLY A 184 -1.36 2.62 11.91
CA GLY A 184 -1.38 1.55 12.89
C GLY A 184 -0.61 0.31 12.42
N PHE A 185 -1.10 -0.37 11.35
CA PHE A 185 -0.58 -1.67 10.97
C PHE A 185 0.85 -1.64 10.41
N SER A 186 1.29 -0.51 9.88
CA SER A 186 2.69 -0.34 9.44
C SER A 186 3.71 -0.58 10.57
N ASN A 187 3.30 -0.44 11.82
CA ASN A 187 4.15 -0.64 12.99
C ASN A 187 4.06 -2.04 13.60
N VAL A 188 2.99 -2.80 13.35
CA VAL A 188 2.72 -4.06 14.06
C VAL A 188 2.45 -5.24 13.14
N GLY A 189 2.31 -4.98 11.82
CA GLY A 189 2.00 -6.01 10.84
C GLY A 189 0.52 -6.42 10.84
N LEU A 190 0.24 -7.46 10.07
CA LEU A 190 -1.10 -7.97 9.79
C LEU A 190 -1.22 -9.43 10.24
N GLY A 191 -2.28 -10.10 9.85
CA GLY A 191 -2.62 -11.44 10.31
C GLY A 191 -2.85 -12.47 9.19
N ILE A 192 -3.65 -13.48 9.50
CA ILE A 192 -3.86 -14.65 8.66
C ILE A 192 -4.74 -14.34 7.42
N ALA A 193 -5.67 -13.39 7.50
CA ALA A 193 -6.51 -13.02 6.37
C ALA A 193 -5.66 -12.48 5.22
N HIS A 194 -4.73 -11.55 5.50
CA HIS A 194 -3.79 -11.05 4.50
C HIS A 194 -2.86 -12.13 3.95
N SER A 195 -2.37 -13.04 4.79
CA SER A 195 -1.53 -14.16 4.34
C SER A 195 -2.25 -15.06 3.35
N MET A 196 -3.54 -15.35 3.60
CA MET A 196 -4.38 -16.13 2.69
C MET A 196 -4.72 -15.34 1.42
N ALA A 197 -5.11 -14.07 1.54
CA ALA A 197 -5.47 -13.21 0.41
C ALA A 197 -4.30 -13.03 -0.58
N HIS A 198 -3.08 -12.84 -0.09
CA HIS A 198 -1.90 -12.77 -0.94
C HIS A 198 -1.70 -14.06 -1.75
N THR A 199 -1.89 -15.22 -1.12
CA THR A 199 -1.77 -16.52 -1.78
C THR A 199 -2.85 -16.71 -2.85
N LEU A 200 -4.12 -16.40 -2.53
CA LEU A 200 -5.23 -16.44 -3.50
C LEU A 200 -4.98 -15.50 -4.68
N GLY A 201 -4.54 -14.29 -4.41
CA GLY A 201 -4.21 -13.32 -5.45
C GLY A 201 -3.03 -13.75 -6.33
N ALA A 202 -2.05 -14.46 -5.79
CA ALA A 202 -0.90 -14.95 -6.55
C ALA A 202 -1.24 -16.14 -7.46
N VAL A 203 -2.08 -17.05 -6.97
CA VAL A 203 -2.40 -18.32 -7.68
C VAL A 203 -3.56 -18.15 -8.66
N TYR A 204 -4.58 -17.37 -8.29
CA TYR A 204 -5.83 -17.25 -9.03
C TYR A 204 -6.10 -15.86 -9.61
N ASP A 205 -5.15 -14.92 -9.45
CA ASP A 205 -5.31 -13.50 -9.82
C ASP A 205 -6.56 -12.84 -9.20
N THR A 206 -6.96 -13.32 -8.01
CA THR A 206 -8.10 -12.76 -7.27
C THR A 206 -7.78 -11.34 -6.85
N PRO A 207 -8.66 -10.36 -7.10
CA PRO A 207 -8.46 -9.00 -6.62
C PRO A 207 -8.28 -8.97 -5.10
N HIS A 208 -7.27 -8.26 -4.61
CA HIS A 208 -6.83 -8.33 -3.21
C HIS A 208 -7.98 -8.05 -2.22
N GLY A 209 -8.72 -6.97 -2.39
CA GLY A 209 -9.82 -6.62 -1.50
C GLY A 209 -11.08 -7.50 -1.65
N VAL A 210 -11.07 -8.51 -2.54
CA VAL A 210 -12.12 -9.55 -2.66
C VAL A 210 -11.70 -10.85 -1.97
N ALA A 211 -10.38 -11.14 -1.97
CA ALA A 211 -9.80 -12.33 -1.35
C ALA A 211 -9.88 -12.28 0.16
#